data_56949e953752da329be75684ad930add
#
_entry.id   56949e953752da329be75684ad930add
#
_cell.length_a   1.000
_cell.length_b   1.000
_cell.length_c   1.000
_cell.angle_alpha   90.00
_cell.angle_beta   90.00
_cell.angle_gamma   90.00
#
_symmetry.space_group_name_H-M   'P 1'
#
loop_
_entity.id
_entity.type
_entity.pdbx_description
1 polymer ?
#
loop_
_entity_poly.entity_id
_entity_poly.type
_entity_poly.pdbx_seq_one_letter_code
_entity_poly.pdbx_strand_id
1 'polypeptide(L)'
;MKNKQFSVTGKLEIFDMYAPWTYMRILPVDVPNVITGGWGSIPIEVTIGKTTWKTSMFPLPKQEAYFIPVKKQVLKKENLKAGVKATVKYKVA
;
A
#
# COMPACT_ATOMS: atom_id res chain seq x y z
N MET A 1 12.38 3.90 -19.78
CA MET A 1 11.11 4.52 -19.35
C MET A 1 11.10 4.68 -17.85
N LYS A 2 10.75 5.81 -17.37
CA LYS A 2 10.77 6.07 -15.94
C LYS A 2 9.50 5.58 -15.28
N ASN A 3 9.63 5.03 -14.09
CA ASN A 3 8.48 4.61 -13.32
C ASN A 3 7.72 5.82 -12.82
N LYS A 4 6.42 5.80 -13.01
CA LYS A 4 5.57 6.85 -12.49
C LYS A 4 5.42 6.68 -10.98
N GLN A 5 5.54 7.77 -10.25
CA GLN A 5 5.30 7.76 -8.82
C GLN A 5 3.85 8.13 -8.53
N PHE A 6 3.23 7.38 -7.65
CA PHE A 6 1.87 7.61 -7.21
C PHE A 6 1.87 8.13 -5.78
N SER A 7 0.83 8.84 -5.42
CA SER A 7 0.67 9.34 -4.06
C SER A 7 -0.80 9.26 -3.67
N VAL A 8 -1.07 8.61 -2.55
CA VAL A 8 -2.44 8.45 -2.05
C VAL A 8 -2.47 8.88 -0.60
N THR A 9 -3.44 9.71 -0.25
CA THR A 9 -3.66 10.14 1.12
C THR A 9 -4.99 9.63 1.61
N GLY A 10 -5.00 8.99 2.76
CA GLY A 10 -6.22 8.46 3.35
C GLY A 10 -5.95 7.86 4.72
N LYS A 11 -6.99 7.34 5.32
CA LYS A 11 -6.86 6.68 6.62
C LYS A 11 -6.36 5.26 6.44
N LEU A 12 -5.41 4.88 7.26
CA LEU A 12 -4.94 3.50 7.31
C LEU A 12 -6.07 2.63 7.87
N GLU A 13 -6.20 1.43 7.32
CA GLU A 13 -7.25 0.49 7.71
C GLU A 13 -6.61 -0.74 8.31
N ILE A 14 -7.40 -1.57 8.96
CA ILE A 14 -6.93 -2.79 9.58
C ILE A 14 -7.77 -3.96 9.09
N PHE A 15 -7.11 -5.08 8.76
CA PHE A 15 -7.79 -6.33 8.50
C PHE A 15 -8.18 -6.96 9.83
N ASP A 16 -9.43 -7.29 9.95
CA ASP A 16 -9.93 -7.95 11.15
C ASP A 16 -10.01 -9.46 10.89
N MET A 17 -8.84 -10.09 10.90
CA MET A 17 -8.74 -11.52 10.66
C MET A 17 -7.88 -12.17 11.75
N TYR A 18 -7.12 -13.19 11.40
CA TYR A 18 -6.31 -13.93 12.36
C TYR A 18 -5.25 -13.06 13.03
N ALA A 19 -4.59 -12.23 12.24
CA ALA A 19 -3.61 -11.30 12.75
C ALA A 19 -3.94 -9.94 12.13
N PRO A 20 -4.25 -8.94 12.93
CA PRO A 20 -4.63 -7.63 12.38
C PRO A 20 -3.45 -7.02 11.65
N TRP A 21 -3.69 -6.63 10.41
CA TRP A 21 -2.73 -5.95 9.56
C TRP A 21 -3.20 -4.54 9.31
N THR A 22 -2.30 -3.61 9.32
CA THR A 22 -2.58 -2.25 8.87
C THR A 22 -2.24 -2.13 7.38
N TYR A 23 -3.10 -1.48 6.63
CA TYR A 23 -2.89 -1.32 5.20
C TYR A 23 -3.48 0.00 4.70
N MET A 24 -3.02 0.41 3.51
CA MET A 24 -3.60 1.53 2.79
C MET A 24 -4.41 0.99 1.62
N ARG A 25 -5.68 1.37 1.54
CA ARG A 25 -6.54 0.99 0.41
C ARG A 25 -6.19 1.85 -0.80
N ILE A 26 -6.06 1.22 -1.94
CA ILE A 26 -5.72 1.89 -3.20
C ILE A 26 -6.86 1.66 -4.19
N LEU A 27 -7.45 2.74 -4.66
CA LEU A 27 -8.54 2.66 -5.64
C LEU A 27 -7.98 2.33 -7.01
N PRO A 28 -8.78 1.76 -7.91
CA PRO A 28 -8.30 1.35 -9.23
C PRO A 28 -7.61 2.47 -10.02
N VAL A 29 -8.06 3.69 -9.87
CA VAL A 29 -7.48 4.83 -10.57
C VAL A 29 -6.03 5.08 -10.17
N ASP A 30 -5.64 4.64 -8.98
CA ASP A 30 -4.29 4.83 -8.45
C ASP A 30 -3.43 3.57 -8.55
N VAL A 31 -3.92 2.54 -9.23
CA VAL A 31 -3.16 1.30 -9.43
C VAL A 31 -2.32 1.43 -10.69
N PRO A 32 -1.00 1.11 -10.62
CA PRO A 32 -0.15 1.16 -11.81
C PRO A 32 -0.67 0.26 -12.93
N ASN A 33 -0.62 0.76 -14.14
CA ASN A 33 -1.05 -0.01 -15.31
C ASN A 33 0.11 -0.87 -15.82
N VAL A 34 0.30 -2.01 -15.20
CA VAL A 34 1.38 -2.93 -15.53
C VAL A 34 0.85 -4.36 -15.59
N ILE A 35 1.64 -5.24 -16.19
CA ILE A 35 1.32 -6.67 -16.21
C ILE A 35 1.55 -7.21 -14.80
N THR A 36 0.52 -7.80 -14.22
CA THR A 36 0.59 -8.31 -12.86
C THR A 36 1.15 -9.72 -12.82
N GLY A 37 1.66 -10.12 -11.64
CA GLY A 37 2.07 -11.49 -11.41
C GLY A 37 0.89 -12.43 -11.23
N GLY A 38 1.17 -13.68 -10.88
CA GLY A 38 0.18 -14.74 -10.85
C GLY A 38 -1.03 -14.49 -9.95
N TRP A 39 -0.90 -13.69 -8.93
CA TRP A 39 -2.00 -13.38 -8.00
C TRP A 39 -2.56 -11.98 -8.21
N GLY A 40 -2.16 -11.32 -9.28
CA GLY A 40 -2.54 -9.94 -9.49
C GLY A 40 -1.73 -8.96 -8.63
N SER A 41 -0.72 -9.43 -7.93
CA SER A 41 0.12 -8.54 -7.11
C SER A 41 1.07 -7.74 -7.99
N ILE A 42 1.39 -6.55 -7.52
CA ILE A 42 2.29 -5.64 -8.23
C ILE A 42 3.44 -5.29 -7.29
N PRO A 43 4.69 -5.67 -7.61
CA PRO A 43 5.81 -5.29 -6.75
C PRO A 43 6.04 -3.78 -6.82
N ILE A 44 6.20 -3.16 -5.67
CA ILE A 44 6.33 -1.71 -5.57
C ILE A 44 7.37 -1.33 -4.54
N GLU A 45 7.86 -0.10 -4.68
CA GLU A 45 8.65 0.55 -3.65
C GLU A 45 7.79 1.63 -3.01
N VAL A 46 7.65 1.60 -1.70
CA VAL A 46 6.71 2.45 -0.96
C VAL A 46 7.47 3.37 -0.03
N THR A 47 7.00 4.60 0.06
CA THR A 47 7.55 5.58 1.01
C THR A 47 6.42 6.20 1.82
N ILE A 48 6.58 6.18 3.13
CA ILE A 48 5.72 6.93 4.04
C ILE A 48 6.65 7.79 4.89
N GLY A 49 6.48 9.10 4.84
CA GLY A 49 7.35 10.00 5.58
C GLY A 49 8.80 9.83 5.15
N LYS A 50 9.64 9.37 6.05
CA LYS A 50 11.08 9.17 5.78
C LYS A 50 11.43 7.70 5.61
N THR A 51 10.45 6.81 5.62
CA THR A 51 10.68 5.38 5.56
C THR A 51 10.32 4.84 4.20
N THR A 52 11.24 4.14 3.56
CA THR A 52 11.05 3.51 2.25
C THR A 52 11.31 2.02 2.37
N TRP A 53 10.44 1.22 1.76
CA TRP A 53 10.64 -0.23 1.73
C TRP A 53 10.02 -0.82 0.47
N LYS A 54 10.37 -2.06 0.18
CA LYS A 54 9.81 -2.79 -0.95
C LYS A 54 8.77 -3.78 -0.46
N THR A 55 7.68 -3.84 -1.17
CA THR A 55 6.60 -4.77 -0.89
C THR A 55 5.82 -4.99 -2.18
N SER A 56 4.62 -5.54 -2.07
CA SER A 56 3.72 -5.68 -3.22
C SER A 56 2.36 -5.12 -2.87
N MET A 57 1.70 -4.61 -3.90
CA MET A 57 0.31 -4.20 -3.81
C MET A 57 -0.53 -5.41 -4.18
N PHE A 58 -1.53 -5.73 -3.36
CA PHE A 58 -2.36 -6.92 -3.55
C PHE A 58 -3.81 -6.53 -3.82
N PRO A 59 -4.52 -7.32 -4.64
CA PRO A 59 -5.94 -7.04 -4.88
C PRO A 59 -6.79 -7.38 -3.65
N LEU A 60 -7.83 -6.57 -3.45
CA LEU A 60 -8.87 -6.86 -2.48
C LEU A 60 -10.04 -7.49 -3.25
N PRO A 61 -10.28 -8.82 -3.14
CA PRO A 61 -11.16 -9.54 -4.04
C PRO A 61 -12.57 -9.00 -3.91
N LYS A 62 -13.32 -8.61 -3.58
CA LYS A 62 -14.73 -8.19 -3.55
C LYS A 62 -14.91 -6.69 -3.49
N GLN A 63 -13.82 -5.94 -3.50
CA GLN A 63 -13.93 -4.49 -3.29
C GLN A 63 -13.43 -3.68 -4.48
N GLU A 64 -13.01 -4.36 -5.55
CA GLU A 64 -12.49 -3.71 -6.74
C GLU A 64 -11.43 -2.67 -6.40
N ALA A 65 -10.56 -3.04 -5.47
CA ALA A 65 -9.49 -2.16 -5.00
C ALA A 65 -8.25 -2.98 -4.76
N TYR A 66 -7.16 -2.30 -4.46
CA TYR A 66 -5.91 -2.92 -4.06
C TYR A 66 -5.54 -2.42 -2.68
N PHE A 67 -4.55 -3.05 -2.05
CA PHE A 67 -4.05 -2.57 -0.78
C PHE A 67 -2.54 -2.71 -0.70
N ILE A 68 -1.94 -1.81 0.06
CA ILE A 68 -0.51 -1.84 0.36
C ILE A 68 -0.37 -2.15 1.84
N PRO A 69 0.20 -3.32 2.21
CA PRO A 69 0.39 -3.63 3.63
C PRO A 69 1.47 -2.74 4.23
N VAL A 70 1.25 -2.29 5.45
CA VAL A 70 2.21 -1.45 6.16
C VAL A 70 2.73 -2.21 7.36
N LYS A 71 4.04 -2.44 7.40
CA LYS A 71 4.68 -3.22 8.46
C LYS A 71 4.60 -2.52 9.79
N LYS A 72 4.58 -3.29 10.87
CA LYS A 72 4.62 -2.73 12.22
C LYS A 72 5.82 -1.83 12.43
N GLN A 73 6.96 -2.19 11.86
CA GLN A 73 8.18 -1.39 11.97
C GLN A 73 8.00 0.00 11.38
N VAL A 74 7.32 0.09 10.24
CA VAL A 74 7.05 1.37 9.58
C VAL A 74 6.05 2.18 10.39
N LEU A 75 5.00 1.54 10.87
CA LEU A 75 4.02 2.21 11.72
C LEU A 75 4.69 2.84 12.94
N LYS A 76 5.58 2.10 13.56
CA LYS A 76 6.30 2.56 14.74
C LYS A 76 7.23 3.72 14.42
N LYS A 77 7.99 3.61 13.33
CA LYS A 77 8.92 4.66 12.92
C LYS A 77 8.23 5.96 12.56
N GLU A 78 7.08 5.86 11.91
CA GLU A 78 6.35 7.03 11.46
C GLU A 78 5.23 7.43 12.41
N ASN A 79 5.17 6.77 13.57
CA ASN A 79 4.16 7.06 14.59
C ASN A 79 2.73 6.98 14.05
N LEU A 80 2.43 5.87 13.36
CA LEU A 80 1.15 5.65 12.71
C LEU A 80 0.42 4.46 13.30
N LYS A 81 -0.88 4.45 13.11
CA LYS A 81 -1.73 3.31 13.46
C LYS A 81 -2.98 3.33 12.60
N ALA A 82 -3.76 2.25 12.63
CA ALA A 82 -5.02 2.20 11.92
C ALA A 82 -5.93 3.34 12.35
N GLY A 83 -6.62 3.94 11.39
CA GLY A 83 -7.49 5.08 11.62
C GLY A 83 -6.80 6.43 11.47
N VAL A 84 -5.48 6.45 11.42
CA VAL A 84 -4.72 7.69 11.24
C VAL A 84 -4.55 7.96 9.75
N LYS A 85 -4.66 9.22 9.38
CA LYS A 85 -4.46 9.66 8.01
C LYS A 85 -2.96 9.65 7.68
N ALA A 86 -2.63 9.09 6.52
CA ALA A 86 -1.24 9.03 6.07
C ALA A 86 -1.18 9.26 4.56
N THR A 87 -0.03 9.75 4.10
CA THR A 87 0.25 9.88 2.68
C THR A 87 1.24 8.80 2.30
N VAL A 88 0.85 7.96 1.36
CA VAL A 88 1.66 6.84 0.89
C VAL A 88 2.08 7.12 -0.54
N LYS A 89 3.39 7.12 -0.78
CA LYS A 89 3.95 7.29 -2.12
C LYS A 89 4.51 5.95 -2.56
N TYR A 90 4.32 5.62 -3.81
CA TYR A 90 4.81 4.33 -4.31
C TYR A 90 5.05 4.39 -5.81
N LYS A 91 5.90 3.47 -6.25
CA LYS A 91 6.18 3.28 -7.67
C LYS A 91 6.46 1.81 -7.91
N VAL A 92 6.31 1.37 -9.16
CA VAL A 92 6.59 -0.02 -9.51
C VAL A 92 8.08 -0.29 -9.33
N ALA A 93 8.36 -1.36 -8.61
CA ALA A 93 9.76 -1.73 -8.32
C ALA A 93 10.44 -2.36 -9.52
#